data_40e9dc5f8042670169eee64752da5696
#
_entry.id   40e9dc5f8042670169eee64752da5696
#
_cell.length_a   1.000
_cell.length_b   1.000
_cell.length_c   1.000
_cell.angle_alpha   90.00
_cell.angle_beta   90.00
_cell.angle_gamma   90.00
#
_symmetry.space_group_name_H-M   'P 1'
#
loop_
_entity.id
_entity.type
_entity.pdbx_description
1 polymer ?
#
loop_
_entity_poly.entity_id
_entity_poly.type
_entity_poly.pdbx_seq_one_letter_code
_entity_poly.pdbx_strand_id
1 'polypeptide(L)'
;MPSAAKTRKPDPKKRDMSTRLLAWYDIHRRVLPWRAQRGKRADPYRIWLSEIMLQQTTVQAVGNYYRKFLTLWPDVRALAGAKQDDVLAAWAGLGYYARARNLHAAAKMVAHQMGGKFPATAEGLRELPGVGGYTSAAIAAIAYDEKQAAMDANAERVIARVFAVQTPMPKAKAQLHVLCSALVPDRAGDFAQALMDLGSAICTPKRPACGNCPWTDDCRARKRGIQESLPVKAPKIARPLKRGAAFVVKDKSGAVLLVKRPEKGLLASMLEPPLGPWAENFPSPAKALKQAPFTANWTKRPGIVRHGFTHFELEIEIYVAEVGKHPPMSWPGLTRPSMKTNQMDGRLKGGHDKLSARWVPPHELPNVALPTVMRKIVEHGLDNGGPLFSARLLSAKPRA
;
A
#
# COMPACT_ATOMS: atom_id res chain seq x y z
N MET A 1 -44.97 9.07 11.33
CA MET A 1 -44.00 10.00 11.92
C MET A 1 -42.87 9.21 12.53
N PRO A 2 -41.63 9.30 12.07
CA PRO A 2 -40.50 8.58 12.70
C PRO A 2 -40.06 9.32 13.96
N SER A 3 -40.00 8.59 15.06
CA SER A 3 -39.57 9.02 16.39
C SER A 3 -38.17 9.61 16.34
N ALA A 4 -38.01 10.84 16.76
CA ALA A 4 -36.71 11.50 16.92
C ALA A 4 -35.86 10.73 17.94
N ALA A 5 -34.76 10.14 17.50
CA ALA A 5 -33.78 9.51 18.37
C ALA A 5 -33.20 10.55 19.33
N LYS A 6 -33.54 10.43 20.62
CA LYS A 6 -33.00 11.26 21.69
C LYS A 6 -31.45 11.11 21.71
N THR A 7 -30.75 12.15 21.33
CA THR A 7 -29.30 12.25 21.45
C THR A 7 -28.91 12.14 22.93
N ARG A 8 -28.43 10.96 23.32
CA ARG A 8 -27.97 10.69 24.69
C ARG A 8 -26.74 11.56 24.95
N LYS A 9 -26.78 12.41 25.98
CA LYS A 9 -25.62 13.22 26.39
C LYS A 9 -24.42 12.28 26.61
N PRO A 10 -23.22 12.64 26.11
CA PRO A 10 -22.03 11.81 26.28
C PRO A 10 -21.71 11.61 27.76
N ASP A 11 -21.30 10.41 28.12
CA ASP A 11 -20.85 10.02 29.45
C ASP A 11 -19.73 10.98 29.92
N PRO A 12 -19.86 11.67 31.07
CA PRO A 12 -18.88 12.62 31.57
C PRO A 12 -17.45 12.07 31.64
N LYS A 13 -17.30 10.80 32.00
CA LYS A 13 -15.99 10.12 32.07
C LYS A 13 -15.35 9.94 30.67
N LYS A 14 -16.14 9.66 29.65
CA LYS A 14 -15.66 9.54 28.26
C LYS A 14 -15.24 10.90 27.69
N ARG A 15 -15.99 11.94 28.02
CA ARG A 15 -15.66 13.33 27.66
C ARG A 15 -14.32 13.75 28.29
N ASP A 16 -14.10 13.40 29.54
CA ASP A 16 -12.83 13.65 30.23
C ASP A 16 -11.64 12.93 29.56
N MET A 17 -11.80 11.67 29.16
CA MET A 17 -10.77 10.93 28.46
C MET A 17 -10.37 11.60 27.13
N SER A 18 -11.35 12.04 26.32
CA SER A 18 -11.10 12.73 25.07
C SER A 18 -10.38 14.05 25.27
N THR A 19 -10.78 14.82 26.28
CA THR A 19 -10.14 16.09 26.65
C THR A 19 -8.68 15.90 27.04
N ARG A 20 -8.36 14.89 27.85
CA ARG A 20 -6.97 14.61 28.26
C ARG A 20 -6.10 14.16 27.09
N LEU A 21 -6.65 13.34 26.17
CA LEU A 21 -5.91 12.95 24.97
C LEU A 21 -5.63 14.16 24.06
N LEU A 22 -6.61 15.04 23.86
CA LEU A 22 -6.42 16.25 23.05
C LEU A 22 -5.42 17.21 23.69
N ALA A 23 -5.45 17.40 25.03
CA ALA A 23 -4.47 18.22 25.74
C ALA A 23 -3.04 17.66 25.57
N TRP A 24 -2.89 16.33 25.65
CA TRP A 24 -1.61 15.69 25.36
C TRP A 24 -1.18 15.91 23.90
N TYR A 25 -2.10 15.75 22.95
CA TYR A 25 -1.84 15.94 21.52
C TYR A 25 -1.43 17.36 21.19
N ASP A 26 -2.06 18.36 21.78
CA ASP A 26 -1.72 19.76 21.57
C ASP A 26 -0.26 20.08 21.89
N ILE A 27 0.37 19.31 22.81
CA ILE A 27 1.77 19.47 23.20
C ILE A 27 2.70 18.57 22.38
N HIS A 28 2.29 17.30 22.12
CA HIS A 28 3.20 16.24 21.65
C HIS A 28 2.95 15.81 20.20
N ARG A 29 2.08 16.51 19.46
CA ARG A 29 1.74 16.15 18.07
C ARG A 29 2.98 16.05 17.17
N ARG A 30 3.08 15.00 16.37
CA ARG A 30 4.16 14.83 15.41
C ARG A 30 4.05 15.86 14.29
N VAL A 31 5.20 16.42 13.87
CA VAL A 31 5.30 17.24 12.67
C VAL A 31 5.51 16.32 11.47
N LEU A 32 4.51 16.25 10.60
CA LEU A 32 4.54 15.41 9.39
C LEU A 32 4.17 16.26 8.18
N PRO A 33 4.73 15.98 6.96
CA PRO A 33 4.54 16.83 5.78
C PRO A 33 3.08 17.02 5.34
N TRP A 34 2.21 16.08 5.69
CA TRP A 34 0.78 16.09 5.35
C TRP A 34 -0.13 16.66 6.44
N ARG A 35 0.41 16.96 7.61
CA ARG A 35 -0.38 17.54 8.72
C ARG A 35 -0.48 19.04 8.58
N ALA A 36 -1.67 19.56 8.74
CA ALA A 36 -1.89 21.01 8.81
C ALA A 36 -1.14 21.61 10.01
N GLN A 37 -0.67 22.83 9.86
CA GLN A 37 -0.15 23.62 10.98
C GLN A 37 -1.23 23.86 12.03
N ARG A 38 -0.83 24.10 13.28
CA ARG A 38 -1.77 24.39 14.37
C ARG A 38 -2.68 25.57 14.00
N GLY A 39 -3.99 25.38 14.18
CA GLY A 39 -4.98 26.42 13.84
C GLY A 39 -5.25 26.59 12.34
N LYS A 40 -4.62 25.80 11.47
CA LYS A 40 -4.92 25.79 10.04
C LYS A 40 -5.81 24.58 9.69
N ARG A 41 -6.75 24.79 8.76
CA ARG A 41 -7.55 23.70 8.21
C ARG A 41 -6.71 22.80 7.33
N ALA A 42 -6.93 21.50 7.43
CA ALA A 42 -6.26 20.52 6.60
C ALA A 42 -6.82 20.56 5.16
N ASP A 43 -5.93 20.48 4.18
CA ASP A 43 -6.31 20.37 2.77
C ASP A 43 -6.76 18.93 2.46
N PRO A 44 -8.00 18.70 2.00
CA PRO A 44 -8.53 17.36 1.71
C PRO A 44 -7.70 16.57 0.70
N TYR A 45 -7.17 17.20 -0.34
CA TYR A 45 -6.29 16.56 -1.31
C TYR A 45 -5.01 16.02 -0.65
N ARG A 46 -4.39 16.84 0.19
CA ARG A 46 -3.16 16.49 0.92
C ARG A 46 -3.39 15.36 1.92
N ILE A 47 -4.51 15.38 2.63
CA ILE A 47 -4.87 14.31 3.57
C ILE A 47 -5.17 13.03 2.81
N TRP A 48 -6.01 13.06 1.78
CA TRP A 48 -6.32 11.90 0.96
C TRP A 48 -5.07 11.26 0.36
N LEU A 49 -4.18 12.05 -0.24
CA LEU A 49 -2.93 11.57 -0.83
C LEU A 49 -2.08 10.84 0.22
N SER A 50 -1.92 11.43 1.41
CA SER A 50 -1.13 10.81 2.49
C SER A 50 -1.77 9.52 3.01
N GLU A 51 -3.09 9.49 3.21
CA GLU A 51 -3.80 8.32 3.71
C GLU A 51 -3.69 7.13 2.74
N ILE A 52 -3.78 7.37 1.43
CA ILE A 52 -3.56 6.31 0.43
C ILE A 52 -2.10 5.86 0.42
N MET A 53 -1.13 6.75 0.55
CA MET A 53 0.30 6.39 0.58
C MET A 53 0.69 5.62 1.85
N LEU A 54 0.07 5.93 2.98
CA LEU A 54 0.33 5.30 4.28
C LEU A 54 -0.30 3.90 4.41
N GLN A 55 -1.22 3.52 3.52
CA GLN A 55 -1.75 2.15 3.53
C GLN A 55 -0.61 1.13 3.39
N GLN A 56 -0.37 0.33 4.44
CA GLN A 56 0.68 -0.70 4.49
C GLN A 56 2.11 -0.19 4.20
N THR A 57 2.37 1.10 4.46
CA THR A 57 3.67 1.74 4.25
C THR A 57 4.04 2.59 5.47
N THR A 58 5.33 2.67 5.80
CA THR A 58 5.80 3.44 6.95
C THR A 58 5.83 4.94 6.67
N VAL A 59 5.66 5.77 7.72
CA VAL A 59 5.77 7.23 7.65
C VAL A 59 7.10 7.68 7.02
N GLN A 60 8.20 7.04 7.40
CA GLN A 60 9.55 7.35 6.88
C GLN A 60 9.65 7.13 5.37
N ALA A 61 9.10 6.02 4.86
CA ALA A 61 9.12 5.72 3.43
C ALA A 61 8.24 6.69 2.63
N VAL A 62 7.07 7.08 3.17
CA VAL A 62 6.09 7.93 2.47
C VAL A 62 6.58 9.38 2.29
N GLY A 63 7.34 9.93 3.23
CA GLY A 63 7.68 11.37 3.24
C GLY A 63 8.27 11.90 1.93
N ASN A 64 9.21 11.17 1.31
CA ASN A 64 9.83 11.58 0.05
C ASN A 64 8.87 11.45 -1.14
N TYR A 65 8.08 10.38 -1.19
CA TYR A 65 7.09 10.18 -2.24
C TYR A 65 5.98 11.22 -2.18
N TYR A 66 5.52 11.55 -1.00
CA TYR A 66 4.50 12.57 -0.79
C TYR A 66 4.97 13.95 -1.32
N ARG A 67 6.18 14.37 -0.97
CA ARG A 67 6.75 15.63 -1.50
C ARG A 67 6.90 15.59 -3.02
N LYS A 68 7.43 14.49 -3.57
CA LYS A 68 7.55 14.29 -5.03
C LYS A 68 6.20 14.41 -5.73
N PHE A 69 5.15 13.78 -5.18
CA PHE A 69 3.81 13.84 -5.78
C PHE A 69 3.23 15.25 -5.76
N LEU A 70 3.38 15.99 -4.66
CA LEU A 70 2.92 17.37 -4.59
C LEU A 70 3.70 18.34 -5.52
N THR A 71 4.98 18.05 -5.78
CA THR A 71 5.76 18.80 -6.77
C THR A 71 5.29 18.53 -8.19
N LEU A 72 4.99 17.27 -8.53
CA LEU A 72 4.52 16.87 -9.86
C LEU A 72 3.05 17.24 -10.09
N TRP A 73 2.23 17.05 -9.06
CA TRP A 73 0.78 17.22 -9.12
C TRP A 73 0.30 17.93 -7.85
N PRO A 74 0.32 19.28 -7.83
CA PRO A 74 0.03 20.06 -6.62
C PRO A 74 -1.44 19.97 -6.16
N ASP A 75 -2.35 19.58 -7.04
CA ASP A 75 -3.78 19.41 -6.76
C ASP A 75 -4.38 18.21 -7.48
N VAL A 76 -5.65 17.92 -7.21
CA VAL A 76 -6.36 16.76 -7.74
C VAL A 76 -6.56 16.85 -9.27
N ARG A 77 -6.68 18.05 -9.84
CA ARG A 77 -6.87 18.25 -11.29
C ARG A 77 -5.58 17.96 -12.05
N ALA A 78 -4.46 18.44 -11.53
CA ALA A 78 -3.13 18.12 -12.07
C ALA A 78 -2.86 16.61 -12.05
N LEU A 79 -3.20 15.92 -10.94
CA LEU A 79 -3.06 14.46 -10.86
C LEU A 79 -4.02 13.74 -11.81
N ALA A 80 -5.24 14.21 -11.97
CA ALA A 80 -6.22 13.61 -12.89
C ALA A 80 -5.79 13.70 -14.36
N GLY A 81 -5.15 14.79 -14.75
CA GLY A 81 -4.62 15.02 -16.12
C GLY A 81 -3.34 14.24 -16.44
N ALA A 82 -2.68 13.65 -15.44
CA ALA A 82 -1.45 12.89 -15.65
C ALA A 82 -1.69 11.60 -16.46
N LYS A 83 -0.65 11.14 -17.16
CA LYS A 83 -0.67 9.78 -17.75
C LYS A 83 -0.54 8.75 -16.62
N GLN A 84 -1.29 7.65 -16.71
CA GLN A 84 -1.25 6.59 -15.69
C GLN A 84 0.16 6.01 -15.52
N ASP A 85 0.91 5.88 -16.61
CA ASP A 85 2.27 5.33 -16.57
C ASP A 85 3.23 6.25 -15.79
N ASP A 86 3.06 7.58 -15.86
CA ASP A 86 3.85 8.55 -15.07
C ASP A 86 3.52 8.45 -13.57
N VAL A 87 2.23 8.29 -13.24
CA VAL A 87 1.80 8.08 -11.85
C VAL A 87 2.37 6.77 -11.28
N LEU A 88 2.34 5.69 -12.06
CA LEU A 88 2.92 4.40 -11.67
C LEU A 88 4.45 4.46 -11.55
N ALA A 89 5.13 5.19 -12.42
CA ALA A 89 6.57 5.41 -12.36
C ALA A 89 6.96 6.25 -11.13
N ALA A 90 6.21 7.30 -10.82
CA ALA A 90 6.42 8.11 -9.61
C ALA A 90 6.16 7.32 -8.31
N TRP A 91 5.25 6.34 -8.35
CA TRP A 91 4.90 5.46 -7.23
C TRP A 91 5.88 4.29 -7.06
N ALA A 92 6.72 4.00 -8.06
CA ALA A 92 7.57 2.81 -8.06
C ALA A 92 8.48 2.75 -6.82
N GLY A 93 8.39 1.65 -6.07
CA GLY A 93 9.09 1.45 -4.79
C GLY A 93 8.19 1.45 -3.56
N LEU A 94 7.03 2.12 -3.57
CA LEU A 94 6.07 2.09 -2.46
C LEU A 94 5.31 0.74 -2.33
N GLY A 95 5.31 -0.08 -3.39
CA GLY A 95 4.57 -1.34 -3.42
C GLY A 95 3.05 -1.17 -3.54
N TYR A 96 2.33 -2.32 -3.58
CA TYR A 96 0.86 -2.34 -3.66
C TYR A 96 0.30 -1.40 -4.74
N TYR A 97 0.77 -1.55 -5.96
CA TYR A 97 0.53 -0.63 -7.09
C TYR A 97 -0.94 -0.43 -7.47
N ALA A 98 -1.84 -1.30 -7.02
CA ALA A 98 -3.29 -1.07 -7.12
C ALA A 98 -3.70 0.24 -6.44
N ARG A 99 -2.97 0.66 -5.37
CA ARG A 99 -3.22 1.96 -4.72
C ARG A 99 -2.96 3.14 -5.66
N ALA A 100 -1.87 3.10 -6.44
CA ALA A 100 -1.57 4.17 -7.40
C ALA A 100 -2.60 4.23 -8.53
N ARG A 101 -3.05 3.07 -9.04
CA ARG A 101 -4.14 3.04 -10.04
C ARG A 101 -5.45 3.59 -9.49
N ASN A 102 -5.83 3.15 -8.29
CA ASN A 102 -7.03 3.64 -7.61
C ASN A 102 -6.93 5.13 -7.25
N LEU A 103 -5.75 5.59 -6.80
CA LEU A 103 -5.46 7.00 -6.57
C LEU A 103 -5.72 7.82 -7.84
N HIS A 104 -5.18 7.40 -8.98
CA HIS A 104 -5.36 8.09 -10.24
C HIS A 104 -6.83 8.04 -10.73
N ALA A 105 -7.50 6.90 -10.60
CA ALA A 105 -8.92 6.77 -10.92
C ALA A 105 -9.80 7.67 -10.01
N ALA A 106 -9.50 7.71 -8.71
CA ALA A 106 -10.20 8.60 -7.78
C ALA A 106 -9.94 10.08 -8.09
N ALA A 107 -8.70 10.46 -8.44
CA ALA A 107 -8.39 11.82 -8.87
C ALA A 107 -9.23 12.25 -10.09
N LYS A 108 -9.36 11.37 -11.09
CA LYS A 108 -10.23 11.60 -12.27
C LYS A 108 -11.69 11.76 -11.88
N MET A 109 -12.18 10.91 -10.99
CA MET A 109 -13.57 10.99 -10.50
C MET A 109 -13.83 12.32 -9.80
N VAL A 110 -12.96 12.73 -8.86
CA VAL A 110 -13.07 14.00 -8.15
C VAL A 110 -12.98 15.18 -9.10
N ALA A 111 -12.00 15.18 -10.03
CA ALA A 111 -11.80 16.29 -10.96
C ALA A 111 -12.93 16.48 -11.95
N HIS A 112 -13.48 15.38 -12.52
CA HIS A 112 -14.42 15.45 -13.63
C HIS A 112 -15.88 15.29 -13.21
N GLN A 113 -16.18 14.55 -12.13
CA GLN A 113 -17.53 14.26 -11.72
C GLN A 113 -17.97 15.05 -10.47
N MET A 114 -16.98 15.54 -9.67
CA MET A 114 -17.26 16.25 -8.41
C MET A 114 -16.72 17.70 -8.43
N GLY A 115 -16.47 18.27 -9.62
CA GLY A 115 -16.00 19.65 -9.78
C GLY A 115 -14.65 19.96 -9.13
N GLY A 116 -13.83 18.93 -8.83
CA GLY A 116 -12.54 19.07 -8.16
C GLY A 116 -12.63 19.18 -6.63
N LYS A 117 -13.78 18.92 -6.03
CA LYS A 117 -14.02 18.99 -4.58
C LYS A 117 -14.23 17.59 -4.01
N PHE A 118 -13.48 17.25 -2.96
CA PHE A 118 -13.68 15.99 -2.24
C PHE A 118 -14.99 16.02 -1.45
N PRO A 119 -15.73 14.89 -1.39
CA PRO A 119 -16.86 14.74 -0.47
C PRO A 119 -16.42 15.01 0.98
N ALA A 120 -17.29 15.69 1.74
CA ALA A 120 -17.00 16.04 3.13
C ALA A 120 -17.37 14.93 4.13
N THR A 121 -18.10 13.90 3.69
CA THR A 121 -18.56 12.81 4.54
C THR A 121 -17.83 11.50 4.24
N ALA A 122 -17.70 10.66 5.27
CA ALA A 122 -17.12 9.33 5.12
C ALA A 122 -17.90 8.46 4.14
N GLU A 123 -19.21 8.62 4.06
CA GLU A 123 -20.07 7.93 3.10
C GLU A 123 -19.71 8.32 1.65
N GLY A 124 -19.70 9.62 1.34
CA GLY A 124 -19.33 10.10 0.00
C GLY A 124 -17.89 9.78 -0.37
N LEU A 125 -16.95 9.80 0.59
CA LEU A 125 -15.56 9.44 0.34
C LEU A 125 -15.40 7.95 0.00
N ARG A 126 -16.28 7.05 0.45
CA ARG A 126 -16.25 5.62 0.10
C ARG A 126 -16.54 5.32 -1.36
N GLU A 127 -17.20 6.22 -2.05
CA GLU A 127 -17.45 6.11 -3.49
C GLU A 127 -16.15 6.20 -4.31
N LEU A 128 -15.09 6.78 -3.74
CA LEU A 128 -13.82 6.95 -4.43
C LEU A 128 -13.04 5.63 -4.53
N PRO A 129 -12.52 5.29 -5.72
CA PRO A 129 -11.68 4.11 -5.91
C PRO A 129 -10.53 4.03 -4.89
N GLY A 130 -10.41 2.88 -4.21
CA GLY A 130 -9.36 2.62 -3.23
C GLY A 130 -9.57 3.24 -1.84
N VAL A 131 -10.71 3.90 -1.60
CA VAL A 131 -11.08 4.45 -0.31
C VAL A 131 -12.01 3.47 0.42
N GLY A 132 -11.45 2.77 1.39
CA GLY A 132 -12.19 1.86 2.27
C GLY A 132 -12.70 2.54 3.54
N GLY A 133 -13.36 1.77 4.42
CA GLY A 133 -13.98 2.29 5.64
C GLY A 133 -13.04 3.06 6.56
N TYR A 134 -11.80 2.60 6.76
CA TYR A 134 -10.79 3.33 7.53
C TYR A 134 -10.39 4.65 6.84
N THR A 135 -10.03 4.58 5.55
CA THR A 135 -9.51 5.73 4.81
C THR A 135 -10.56 6.84 4.70
N SER A 136 -11.83 6.47 4.45
CA SER A 136 -12.95 7.45 4.41
C SER A 136 -13.16 8.12 5.77
N ALA A 137 -13.16 7.35 6.86
CA ALA A 137 -13.30 7.88 8.21
C ALA A 137 -12.13 8.80 8.60
N ALA A 138 -10.89 8.44 8.24
CA ALA A 138 -9.71 9.25 8.50
C ALA A 138 -9.74 10.58 7.74
N ILE A 139 -10.05 10.56 6.45
CA ILE A 139 -10.15 11.79 5.63
C ILE A 139 -11.29 12.67 6.14
N ALA A 140 -12.47 12.11 6.39
CA ALA A 140 -13.62 12.85 6.87
C ALA A 140 -13.37 13.50 8.23
N ALA A 141 -12.76 12.78 9.16
CA ALA A 141 -12.39 13.34 10.45
C ALA A 141 -11.30 14.41 10.30
N ILE A 142 -10.18 14.13 9.62
CA ILE A 142 -9.02 15.03 9.60
C ILE A 142 -9.23 16.28 8.76
N ALA A 143 -9.93 16.17 7.63
CA ALA A 143 -10.13 17.31 6.72
C ALA A 143 -11.41 18.12 7.02
N TYR A 144 -12.41 17.49 7.65
CA TYR A 144 -13.72 18.09 7.82
C TYR A 144 -14.30 18.05 9.24
N ASP A 145 -13.56 17.45 10.20
CA ASP A 145 -14.00 17.21 11.58
C ASP A 145 -15.34 16.42 11.70
N GLU A 146 -15.66 15.60 10.67
CA GLU A 146 -16.77 14.68 10.79
C GLU A 146 -16.52 13.70 11.94
N LYS A 147 -17.50 13.49 12.81
CA LYS A 147 -17.40 12.59 13.97
C LYS A 147 -17.29 11.13 13.54
N GLN A 148 -16.10 10.73 13.08
CA GLN A 148 -15.78 9.38 12.65
C GLN A 148 -14.66 8.76 13.50
N ALA A 149 -14.78 7.48 13.83
CA ALA A 149 -13.73 6.70 14.46
C ALA A 149 -12.76 6.17 13.41
N ALA A 150 -11.66 6.87 13.16
CA ALA A 150 -10.60 6.43 12.26
C ALA A 150 -9.72 5.36 12.96
N MET A 151 -9.96 4.09 12.65
CA MET A 151 -9.34 2.94 13.35
C MET A 151 -8.23 2.30 12.51
N ASP A 152 -7.00 2.86 12.59
CA ASP A 152 -5.79 2.18 12.11
C ASP A 152 -5.30 1.13 13.14
N ALA A 153 -4.25 0.40 12.82
CA ALA A 153 -3.67 -0.59 13.73
C ALA A 153 -3.17 0.01 15.06
N ASN A 154 -2.80 1.29 15.10
CA ASN A 154 -2.42 1.98 16.32
C ASN A 154 -3.64 2.28 17.19
N ALA A 155 -4.68 2.86 16.58
CA ALA A 155 -5.95 3.13 17.27
C ALA A 155 -6.61 1.83 17.77
N GLU A 156 -6.66 0.77 16.94
CA GLU A 156 -7.15 -0.55 17.34
C GLU A 156 -6.41 -1.07 18.57
N ARG A 157 -5.07 -0.96 18.62
CA ARG A 157 -4.26 -1.38 19.77
C ARG A 157 -4.53 -0.54 21.03
N VAL A 158 -4.58 0.78 20.87
CA VAL A 158 -4.86 1.70 21.99
C VAL A 158 -6.22 1.39 22.60
N ILE A 159 -7.27 1.31 21.79
CA ILE A 159 -8.64 1.06 22.25
C ILE A 159 -8.77 -0.36 22.84
N ALA A 160 -8.16 -1.38 22.21
CA ALA A 160 -8.15 -2.73 22.74
C ALA A 160 -7.55 -2.78 24.18
N ARG A 161 -6.47 -2.04 24.42
CA ARG A 161 -5.81 -1.96 25.73
C ARG A 161 -6.60 -1.16 26.76
N VAL A 162 -7.09 0.01 26.38
CA VAL A 162 -7.87 0.87 27.28
C VAL A 162 -9.09 0.13 27.82
N PHE A 163 -9.81 -0.60 26.98
CA PHE A 163 -10.99 -1.36 27.36
C PHE A 163 -10.73 -2.83 27.70
N ALA A 164 -9.48 -3.30 27.60
CA ALA A 164 -9.06 -4.69 27.83
C ALA A 164 -9.86 -5.70 26.97
N VAL A 165 -10.04 -5.40 25.68
CA VAL A 165 -10.76 -6.28 24.73
C VAL A 165 -9.90 -7.48 24.40
N GLN A 166 -10.35 -8.70 24.77
CA GLN A 166 -9.64 -9.96 24.58
C GLN A 166 -10.11 -10.74 23.35
N THR A 167 -11.18 -10.29 22.70
CA THR A 167 -11.63 -10.89 21.42
C THR A 167 -10.51 -10.85 20.39
N PRO A 168 -10.14 -11.97 19.75
CA PRO A 168 -9.08 -11.99 18.74
C PRO A 168 -9.39 -11.12 17.50
N MET A 169 -8.34 -10.48 16.94
CA MET A 169 -8.45 -9.82 15.64
C MET A 169 -8.61 -10.87 14.52
N PRO A 170 -9.40 -10.62 13.48
CA PRO A 170 -10.14 -9.37 13.18
C PRO A 170 -11.54 -9.30 13.80
N LYS A 171 -12.01 -10.33 14.54
CA LYS A 171 -13.37 -10.38 15.12
C LYS A 171 -13.66 -9.20 16.07
N ALA A 172 -12.64 -8.69 16.74
CA ALA A 172 -12.76 -7.53 17.64
C ALA A 172 -13.08 -6.20 16.96
N LYS A 173 -12.88 -6.05 15.64
CA LYS A 173 -12.94 -4.75 14.96
C LYS A 173 -14.24 -3.98 15.16
N ALA A 174 -15.39 -4.64 15.03
CA ALA A 174 -16.69 -4.00 15.25
C ALA A 174 -16.84 -3.48 16.69
N GLN A 175 -16.45 -4.28 17.68
CA GLN A 175 -16.48 -3.88 19.10
C GLN A 175 -15.55 -2.68 19.35
N LEU A 176 -14.32 -2.72 18.84
CA LEU A 176 -13.35 -1.64 18.98
C LEU A 176 -13.85 -0.34 18.33
N HIS A 177 -14.48 -0.44 17.17
CA HIS A 177 -15.07 0.72 16.50
C HIS A 177 -16.16 1.37 17.34
N VAL A 178 -17.10 0.60 17.90
CA VAL A 178 -18.16 1.12 18.79
C VAL A 178 -17.56 1.81 20.00
N LEU A 179 -16.55 1.22 20.64
CA LEU A 179 -15.87 1.79 21.80
C LEU A 179 -15.16 3.10 21.48
N CYS A 180 -14.46 3.17 20.31
CA CYS A 180 -13.79 4.36 19.85
C CYS A 180 -14.78 5.47 19.48
N SER A 181 -15.85 5.16 18.75
CA SER A 181 -16.89 6.11 18.32
C SER A 181 -17.52 6.84 19.50
N ALA A 182 -17.65 6.17 20.65
CA ALA A 182 -18.19 6.76 21.86
C ALA A 182 -17.23 7.76 22.56
N LEU A 183 -15.98 7.86 22.08
CA LEU A 183 -14.95 8.79 22.59
C LEU A 183 -14.71 9.97 21.62
N VAL A 184 -15.20 9.92 20.39
CA VAL A 184 -14.90 10.96 19.37
C VAL A 184 -15.53 12.30 19.79
N PRO A 185 -14.73 13.36 20.03
CA PRO A 185 -15.20 14.69 20.36
C PRO A 185 -15.50 15.53 19.10
N ASP A 186 -15.82 16.83 19.26
CA ASP A 186 -16.02 17.75 18.13
C ASP A 186 -14.73 17.98 17.32
N ARG A 187 -13.54 17.97 17.96
CA ARG A 187 -12.22 17.97 17.29
C ARG A 187 -11.87 16.56 16.81
N ALA A 188 -12.69 16.00 15.91
CA ALA A 188 -12.59 14.61 15.49
C ALA A 188 -11.28 14.31 14.74
N GLY A 189 -10.82 15.26 13.91
CA GLY A 189 -9.56 15.14 13.18
C GLY A 189 -8.34 15.12 14.08
N ASP A 190 -8.30 15.99 15.08
CA ASP A 190 -7.23 16.00 16.09
C ASP A 190 -7.25 14.73 16.94
N PHE A 191 -8.44 14.25 17.31
CA PHE A 191 -8.60 13.01 18.08
C PHE A 191 -8.11 11.78 17.32
N ALA A 192 -8.43 11.67 16.03
CA ALA A 192 -7.94 10.59 15.18
C ALA A 192 -6.40 10.60 15.10
N GLN A 193 -5.81 11.77 14.85
CA GLN A 193 -4.36 11.93 14.79
C GLN A 193 -3.69 11.69 16.15
N ALA A 194 -4.34 12.10 17.26
CA ALA A 194 -3.87 11.86 18.61
C ALA A 194 -3.79 10.36 18.94
N LEU A 195 -4.79 9.57 18.55
CA LEU A 195 -4.76 8.11 18.71
C LEU A 195 -3.62 7.46 17.93
N MET A 196 -3.40 7.90 16.68
CA MET A 196 -2.28 7.42 15.85
C MET A 196 -0.93 7.76 16.51
N ASP A 197 -0.79 8.97 17.05
CA ASP A 197 0.45 9.42 17.72
C ASP A 197 0.67 8.70 19.03
N LEU A 198 -0.36 8.58 19.85
CA LEU A 198 -0.31 7.83 21.11
C LEU A 198 0.10 6.38 20.86
N GLY A 199 -0.50 5.74 19.85
CA GLY A 199 -0.17 4.37 19.48
C GLY A 199 1.26 4.21 18.96
N SER A 200 1.79 5.19 18.21
CA SER A 200 3.13 5.10 17.65
C SER A 200 4.25 5.45 18.63
N ALA A 201 4.00 6.37 19.58
CA ALA A 201 5.03 6.89 20.47
C ALA A 201 4.99 6.30 21.89
N ILE A 202 3.81 6.08 22.45
CA ILE A 202 3.59 5.70 23.85
C ILE A 202 3.05 4.27 23.97
N CYS A 203 1.90 4.00 23.36
CA CYS A 203 1.23 2.71 23.43
C CYS A 203 1.77 1.72 22.38
N THR A 204 3.09 1.55 22.34
CA THR A 204 3.82 0.71 21.40
C THR A 204 3.45 -0.79 21.54
N PRO A 205 3.66 -1.63 20.50
CA PRO A 205 3.33 -3.06 20.57
C PRO A 205 4.04 -3.78 21.72
N LYS A 206 5.34 -3.51 21.92
CA LYS A 206 6.16 -4.07 22.98
C LYS A 206 6.64 -2.94 23.90
N ARG A 207 6.76 -3.19 25.19
CA ARG A 207 7.24 -2.24 26.21
C ARG A 207 6.59 -0.85 26.10
N PRO A 208 5.24 -0.73 26.17
CA PRO A 208 4.58 0.55 26.10
C PRO A 208 4.96 1.46 27.28
N ALA A 209 5.20 2.74 27.02
CA ALA A 209 5.56 3.73 28.05
C ALA A 209 4.31 4.21 28.81
N CYS A 210 3.65 3.29 29.53
CA CYS A 210 2.36 3.54 30.19
C CYS A 210 2.40 4.69 31.23
N GLY A 211 3.53 4.96 31.84
CA GLY A 211 3.69 6.08 32.81
C GLY A 211 3.48 7.45 32.17
N ASN A 212 3.76 7.59 30.85
CA ASN A 212 3.60 8.84 30.09
C ASN A 212 2.26 8.92 29.33
N CYS A 213 1.37 7.94 29.53
CA CYS A 213 0.12 7.85 28.78
C CYS A 213 -0.98 8.74 29.41
N PRO A 214 -1.66 9.62 28.65
CA PRO A 214 -2.75 10.45 29.17
C PRO A 214 -3.94 9.63 29.69
N TRP A 215 -4.01 8.34 29.33
CA TRP A 215 -5.06 7.41 29.75
C TRP A 215 -4.56 6.34 30.75
N THR A 216 -3.43 6.60 31.42
CA THR A 216 -2.79 5.60 32.30
C THR A 216 -3.73 5.07 33.38
N ASP A 217 -4.55 5.96 33.97
CA ASP A 217 -5.45 5.62 35.10
C ASP A 217 -6.76 4.97 34.63
N ASP A 218 -7.15 5.15 33.36
CA ASP A 218 -8.34 4.51 32.78
C ASP A 218 -8.05 3.19 32.10
N CYS A 219 -6.76 2.91 31.82
CA CYS A 219 -6.37 1.74 31.03
C CYS A 219 -6.58 0.43 31.80
N ARG A 220 -7.64 -0.31 31.42
CA ARG A 220 -7.99 -1.58 32.04
C ARG A 220 -6.91 -2.66 31.81
N ALA A 221 -6.26 -2.66 30.63
CA ALA A 221 -5.19 -3.63 30.35
C ALA A 221 -3.96 -3.38 31.25
N ARG A 222 -3.57 -2.13 31.47
CA ARG A 222 -2.50 -1.78 32.40
C ARG A 222 -2.82 -2.23 33.85
N LYS A 223 -4.03 -1.95 34.32
CA LYS A 223 -4.47 -2.36 35.65
C LYS A 223 -4.43 -3.87 35.88
N ARG A 224 -4.56 -4.65 34.77
CA ARG A 224 -4.53 -6.12 34.77
C ARG A 224 -3.16 -6.69 34.42
N GLY A 225 -2.16 -5.88 34.04
CA GLY A 225 -0.84 -6.34 33.60
C GLY A 225 -0.83 -7.02 32.24
N ILE A 226 -1.90 -6.89 31.42
CA ILE A 226 -2.07 -7.61 30.13
C ILE A 226 -1.88 -6.73 28.89
N GLN A 227 -1.33 -5.52 29.02
CA GLN A 227 -1.24 -4.57 27.90
C GLN A 227 -0.41 -5.10 26.71
N GLU A 228 0.62 -5.90 26.94
CA GLU A 228 1.46 -6.44 25.85
C GLU A 228 0.81 -7.60 25.10
N SER A 229 -0.14 -8.29 25.71
CA SER A 229 -0.90 -9.36 25.06
C SER A 229 -2.02 -8.84 24.14
N LEU A 230 -2.34 -7.54 24.19
CA LEU A 230 -3.44 -6.92 23.44
C LEU A 230 -2.95 -6.00 22.30
N PRO A 231 -3.65 -6.00 21.15
CA PRO A 231 -4.80 -6.84 20.81
C PRO A 231 -4.39 -8.30 20.56
N VAL A 232 -5.28 -9.24 20.88
CA VAL A 232 -5.06 -10.66 20.61
C VAL A 232 -5.03 -10.90 19.11
N LYS A 233 -3.97 -11.54 18.62
CA LYS A 233 -3.79 -11.86 17.18
C LYS A 233 -4.24 -13.27 16.89
N ALA A 234 -4.90 -13.47 15.75
CA ALA A 234 -5.12 -14.82 15.25
C ALA A 234 -3.78 -15.50 14.89
N PRO A 235 -3.69 -16.83 14.95
CA PRO A 235 -2.52 -17.57 14.49
C PRO A 235 -2.15 -17.19 13.06
N LYS A 236 -0.85 -17.09 12.77
CA LYS A 236 -0.37 -16.83 11.41
C LYS A 236 -0.50 -18.09 10.56
N ILE A 237 -1.14 -17.98 9.41
CA ILE A 237 -1.16 -19.02 8.41
C ILE A 237 0.16 -18.98 7.64
N ALA A 238 0.79 -20.14 7.42
CA ALA A 238 2.00 -20.26 6.61
C ALA A 238 1.70 -19.79 5.17
N ARG A 239 2.63 -19.02 4.59
CA ARG A 239 2.49 -18.56 3.20
C ARG A 239 3.02 -19.63 2.25
N PRO A 240 2.28 -20.02 1.19
CA PRO A 240 2.77 -20.95 0.20
C PRO A 240 3.97 -20.37 -0.54
N LEU A 241 4.93 -21.22 -0.88
CA LEU A 241 6.09 -20.88 -1.68
C LEU A 241 5.78 -21.17 -3.16
N LYS A 242 6.02 -20.18 -4.03
CA LYS A 242 5.91 -20.30 -5.48
C LYS A 242 7.25 -20.14 -6.15
N ARG A 243 7.48 -20.86 -7.22
CA ARG A 243 8.73 -20.90 -7.98
C ARG A 243 8.46 -20.73 -9.47
N GLY A 244 9.42 -20.13 -10.18
CA GLY A 244 9.31 -19.94 -11.62
C GLY A 244 10.62 -19.50 -12.26
N ALA A 245 10.55 -19.19 -13.57
CA ALA A 245 11.67 -18.68 -14.35
C ALA A 245 11.37 -17.29 -14.87
N ALA A 246 12.40 -16.46 -14.99
CA ALA A 246 12.37 -15.16 -15.65
C ALA A 246 13.44 -15.10 -16.75
N PHE A 247 13.14 -14.31 -17.78
CA PHE A 247 13.98 -14.16 -18.97
C PHE A 247 14.40 -12.70 -19.11
N VAL A 248 15.68 -12.42 -18.83
CA VAL A 248 16.25 -11.08 -18.98
C VAL A 248 16.98 -11.01 -20.33
N VAL A 249 16.44 -10.22 -21.23
CA VAL A 249 16.98 -10.05 -22.57
C VAL A 249 17.57 -8.67 -22.70
N LYS A 250 18.81 -8.57 -23.16
CA LYS A 250 19.44 -7.32 -23.57
C LYS A 250 19.81 -7.33 -25.04
N ASP A 251 19.79 -6.17 -25.66
CA ASP A 251 20.38 -5.98 -26.98
C ASP A 251 21.85 -5.55 -26.88
N LYS A 252 22.52 -5.34 -28.04
CA LYS A 252 23.91 -4.89 -28.11
C LYS A 252 24.16 -3.53 -27.48
N SER A 253 23.12 -2.66 -27.36
CA SER A 253 23.21 -1.37 -26.66
C SER A 253 23.03 -1.49 -25.15
N GLY A 254 22.69 -2.68 -24.65
CA GLY A 254 22.36 -2.94 -23.23
C GLY A 254 20.88 -2.63 -22.89
N ALA A 255 20.04 -2.22 -23.87
CA ALA A 255 18.62 -2.02 -23.62
C ALA A 255 17.93 -3.34 -23.26
N VAL A 256 17.04 -3.32 -22.26
CA VAL A 256 16.36 -4.49 -21.70
C VAL A 256 14.94 -4.60 -22.23
N LEU A 257 14.56 -5.80 -22.66
CA LEU A 257 13.19 -6.09 -23.05
C LEU A 257 12.28 -6.15 -21.82
N LEU A 258 11.29 -5.27 -21.77
CA LEU A 258 10.22 -5.27 -20.76
C LEU A 258 8.85 -5.39 -21.42
N VAL A 259 7.94 -6.08 -20.74
CA VAL A 259 6.57 -6.34 -21.18
C VAL A 259 5.61 -5.69 -20.19
N LYS A 260 4.56 -5.04 -20.68
CA LYS A 260 3.51 -4.48 -19.81
C LYS A 260 2.56 -5.61 -19.39
N ARG A 261 2.32 -5.69 -18.09
CA ARG A 261 1.37 -6.66 -17.52
C ARG A 261 -0.06 -6.27 -17.84
N PRO A 262 -1.00 -7.24 -17.87
CA PRO A 262 -2.42 -6.96 -18.04
C PRO A 262 -2.93 -5.94 -17.02
N GLU A 263 -4.04 -5.29 -17.35
CA GLU A 263 -4.65 -4.26 -16.48
C GLU A 263 -5.24 -4.83 -15.18
N LYS A 264 -5.46 -6.13 -15.11
CA LYS A 264 -6.01 -6.84 -13.94
C LYS A 264 -5.00 -7.83 -13.36
N GLY A 265 -5.12 -8.12 -12.07
CA GLY A 265 -4.30 -9.10 -11.36
C GLY A 265 -3.10 -8.52 -10.62
N LEU A 266 -2.22 -9.40 -10.16
CA LEU A 266 -1.04 -9.03 -9.38
C LEU A 266 -0.08 -8.17 -10.21
N LEU A 267 0.37 -7.03 -9.67
CA LEU A 267 1.25 -6.07 -10.34
C LEU A 267 0.72 -5.56 -11.69
N ALA A 268 -0.61 -5.46 -11.83
CA ALA A 268 -1.28 -5.07 -13.06
C ALA A 268 -0.78 -3.72 -13.61
N SER A 269 -0.73 -3.60 -14.94
CA SER A 269 -0.25 -2.42 -15.70
C SER A 269 1.21 -2.02 -15.47
N MET A 270 1.96 -2.76 -14.63
CA MET A 270 3.39 -2.55 -14.41
C MET A 270 4.21 -3.25 -15.49
N LEU A 271 5.49 -2.86 -15.60
CA LEU A 271 6.44 -3.53 -16.48
C LEU A 271 7.08 -4.72 -15.77
N GLU A 272 7.44 -5.73 -16.56
CA GLU A 272 8.21 -6.90 -16.10
C GLU A 272 9.13 -7.41 -17.21
N PRO A 273 10.26 -8.05 -16.90
CA PRO A 273 10.90 -8.91 -17.86
C PRO A 273 9.97 -10.09 -18.22
N PRO A 274 10.09 -10.72 -19.40
CA PRO A 274 9.33 -11.93 -19.68
C PRO A 274 9.44 -12.98 -18.58
N LEU A 275 8.29 -13.55 -18.16
CA LEU A 275 8.21 -14.51 -17.07
C LEU A 275 7.48 -15.78 -17.51
N GLY A 276 7.95 -16.92 -17.00
CA GLY A 276 7.19 -18.16 -16.99
C GLY A 276 6.08 -18.18 -15.92
N PRO A 277 5.21 -19.20 -15.92
CA PRO A 277 4.23 -19.42 -14.86
C PRO A 277 4.90 -19.74 -13.53
N TRP A 278 4.20 -19.41 -12.42
CA TRP A 278 4.64 -19.73 -11.07
C TRP A 278 3.94 -20.98 -10.55
N ALA A 279 4.74 -21.95 -10.07
CA ALA A 279 4.28 -23.22 -9.55
C ALA A 279 4.92 -23.53 -8.18
N GLU A 280 4.59 -24.66 -7.58
CA GLU A 280 5.21 -25.09 -6.31
C GLU A 280 6.69 -25.46 -6.47
N ASN A 281 7.05 -26.02 -7.62
CA ASN A 281 8.40 -26.44 -7.95
C ASN A 281 9.00 -25.60 -9.08
N PHE A 282 10.32 -25.48 -9.13
CA PHE A 282 10.99 -24.93 -10.30
C PHE A 282 10.73 -25.78 -11.53
N PRO A 283 10.52 -25.15 -12.70
CA PRO A 283 10.53 -25.89 -13.95
C PRO A 283 11.94 -26.50 -14.18
N SER A 284 12.01 -27.72 -14.73
CA SER A 284 13.29 -28.23 -15.24
C SER A 284 13.85 -27.25 -16.31
N PRO A 285 15.18 -27.19 -16.54
CA PRO A 285 15.75 -26.29 -17.55
C PRO A 285 15.06 -26.36 -18.92
N ALA A 286 14.78 -27.57 -19.41
CA ALA A 286 14.08 -27.78 -20.67
C ALA A 286 12.63 -27.24 -20.66
N LYS A 287 11.91 -27.37 -19.52
CA LYS A 287 10.57 -26.78 -19.35
C LYS A 287 10.62 -25.28 -19.22
N ALA A 288 11.65 -24.74 -18.54
CA ALA A 288 11.86 -23.30 -18.42
C ALA A 288 12.10 -22.68 -19.81
N LEU A 289 13.00 -23.24 -20.60
CA LEU A 289 13.31 -22.72 -21.94
C LEU A 289 12.11 -22.78 -22.92
N LYS A 290 11.22 -23.76 -22.77
CA LYS A 290 9.93 -23.76 -23.49
C LYS A 290 9.00 -22.59 -23.15
N GLN A 291 9.24 -21.93 -22.01
CA GLN A 291 8.49 -20.75 -21.56
C GLN A 291 9.18 -19.43 -21.96
N ALA A 292 10.38 -19.52 -22.56
CA ALA A 292 11.12 -18.38 -23.04
C ALA A 292 10.32 -17.59 -24.09
N PRO A 293 10.45 -16.27 -24.16
CA PRO A 293 9.67 -15.44 -25.10
C PRO A 293 9.99 -15.75 -26.57
N PHE A 294 11.16 -16.28 -26.87
CA PHE A 294 11.63 -16.67 -28.22
C PHE A 294 12.85 -17.60 -28.10
N THR A 295 13.24 -18.20 -29.21
CA THR A 295 14.44 -19.03 -29.29
C THR A 295 15.69 -18.15 -29.30
N ALA A 296 16.60 -18.38 -28.33
CA ALA A 296 17.89 -17.70 -28.24
C ALA A 296 18.89 -18.57 -27.44
N ASN A 297 20.14 -18.16 -27.41
CA ASN A 297 21.15 -18.80 -26.56
C ASN A 297 20.97 -18.36 -25.10
N TRP A 298 20.07 -19.03 -24.39
CA TRP A 298 19.76 -18.75 -23.00
C TRP A 298 20.80 -19.34 -22.06
N THR A 299 21.34 -18.52 -21.18
CA THR A 299 22.23 -18.94 -20.10
C THR A 299 21.54 -18.74 -18.75
N LYS A 300 21.48 -19.78 -17.93
CA LYS A 300 20.97 -19.68 -16.56
C LYS A 300 22.00 -18.97 -15.69
N ARG A 301 21.58 -17.90 -14.99
CA ARG A 301 22.40 -17.22 -13.99
C ARG A 301 22.46 -18.04 -12.71
N PRO A 302 23.63 -18.10 -12.01
CA PRO A 302 23.71 -18.67 -10.67
C PRO A 302 22.84 -17.93 -9.66
N GLY A 303 22.31 -18.66 -8.67
CA GLY A 303 21.46 -18.07 -7.62
C GLY A 303 19.98 -17.94 -8.02
N ILE A 304 19.21 -17.41 -7.09
CA ILE A 304 17.75 -17.19 -7.23
C ILE A 304 17.37 -15.84 -6.67
N VAL A 305 16.36 -15.20 -7.25
CA VAL A 305 15.73 -13.99 -6.71
C VAL A 305 14.58 -14.37 -5.79
N ARG A 306 14.62 -13.89 -4.54
CA ARG A 306 13.56 -14.10 -3.54
C ARG A 306 12.77 -12.84 -3.28
N HIS A 307 11.43 -13.01 -3.17
CA HIS A 307 10.54 -11.90 -2.84
C HIS A 307 9.31 -12.40 -2.07
N GLY A 308 9.01 -11.73 -0.94
CA GLY A 308 7.81 -11.99 -0.15
C GLY A 308 6.63 -11.12 -0.60
N PHE A 309 5.55 -11.74 -1.06
CA PHE A 309 4.25 -11.09 -1.21
C PHE A 309 3.41 -11.27 0.06
N THR A 310 2.29 -10.58 0.14
CA THR A 310 1.38 -10.68 1.30
C THR A 310 0.86 -12.10 1.52
N HIS A 311 0.56 -12.82 0.42
CA HIS A 311 -0.12 -14.10 0.46
C HIS A 311 0.76 -15.30 0.08
N PHE A 312 1.97 -15.08 -0.43
CA PHE A 312 2.93 -16.12 -0.80
C PHE A 312 4.36 -15.60 -0.84
N GLU A 313 5.31 -16.51 -0.79
CA GLU A 313 6.73 -16.28 -1.09
C GLU A 313 7.01 -16.65 -2.54
N LEU A 314 7.96 -15.96 -3.19
CA LEU A 314 8.34 -16.21 -4.57
C LEU A 314 9.86 -16.42 -4.69
N GLU A 315 10.25 -17.49 -5.38
CA GLU A 315 11.62 -17.79 -5.81
C GLU A 315 11.68 -17.88 -7.32
N ILE A 316 12.61 -17.16 -7.95
CA ILE A 316 12.74 -17.07 -9.41
C ILE A 316 14.16 -17.42 -9.83
N GLU A 317 14.28 -18.36 -10.75
CA GLU A 317 15.52 -18.62 -11.52
C GLU A 317 15.57 -17.67 -12.72
N ILE A 318 16.78 -17.18 -13.02
CA ILE A 318 16.99 -16.18 -14.06
C ILE A 318 17.74 -16.77 -15.24
N TYR A 319 17.17 -16.61 -16.41
CA TYR A 319 17.78 -16.92 -17.71
C TYR A 319 18.09 -15.63 -18.45
N VAL A 320 19.26 -15.52 -19.05
CA VAL A 320 19.72 -14.33 -19.77
C VAL A 320 20.04 -14.66 -21.22
N ALA A 321 19.76 -13.73 -22.10
CA ALA A 321 20.19 -13.81 -23.51
C ALA A 321 20.54 -12.41 -24.01
N GLU A 322 21.47 -12.35 -24.97
CA GLU A 322 21.76 -11.14 -25.74
C GLU A 322 21.30 -11.34 -27.18
N VAL A 323 20.65 -10.32 -27.77
CA VAL A 323 20.15 -10.36 -29.12
C VAL A 323 20.80 -9.29 -30.00
N GLY A 324 21.11 -9.65 -31.24
CA GLY A 324 21.75 -8.73 -32.20
C GLY A 324 20.77 -7.75 -32.84
N LYS A 325 19.52 -8.18 -33.04
CA LYS A 325 18.40 -7.39 -33.58
C LYS A 325 17.20 -7.59 -32.68
N HIS A 326 16.37 -6.55 -32.57
CA HIS A 326 15.12 -6.67 -31.81
C HIS A 326 14.23 -7.70 -32.52
N PRO A 327 13.82 -8.78 -31.83
CA PRO A 327 12.88 -9.71 -32.41
C PRO A 327 11.54 -9.00 -32.68
N PRO A 328 10.78 -9.41 -33.69
CA PRO A 328 9.49 -8.80 -33.99
C PRO A 328 8.58 -8.87 -32.78
N MET A 329 7.90 -7.78 -32.46
CA MET A 329 7.09 -7.59 -31.25
C MET A 329 5.80 -8.44 -31.19
N SER A 330 5.61 -9.35 -32.14
CA SER A 330 4.43 -10.22 -32.26
C SER A 330 4.85 -11.69 -32.22
N TRP A 331 5.23 -12.21 -31.03
CA TRP A 331 5.45 -13.66 -30.90
C TRP A 331 4.36 -14.34 -30.04
N PRO A 332 4.10 -15.64 -30.28
CA PRO A 332 3.04 -16.39 -29.60
C PRO A 332 3.19 -16.49 -28.07
N GLY A 333 4.40 -16.30 -27.53
CA GLY A 333 4.69 -16.39 -26.09
C GLY A 333 4.15 -15.22 -25.25
N LEU A 334 3.61 -14.15 -25.87
CA LEU A 334 2.93 -13.05 -25.15
C LEU A 334 1.51 -13.39 -24.72
N THR A 335 0.91 -14.46 -25.26
CA THR A 335 -0.36 -15.00 -24.77
C THR A 335 -0.10 -15.91 -23.59
N ARG A 336 -0.20 -15.40 -22.36
CA ARG A 336 -0.21 -16.27 -21.16
C ARG A 336 -1.44 -17.15 -21.17
N PRO A 337 -1.31 -18.47 -20.85
CA PRO A 337 -2.45 -19.22 -20.36
C PRO A 337 -2.97 -18.48 -19.11
N SER A 338 -4.24 -18.12 -19.09
CA SER A 338 -4.89 -17.57 -17.91
C SER A 338 -4.58 -18.48 -16.72
N MET A 339 -3.96 -17.94 -15.67
CA MET A 339 -3.94 -18.64 -14.39
C MET A 339 -5.41 -18.92 -14.05
N LYS A 340 -5.80 -20.18 -14.02
CA LYS A 340 -7.09 -20.58 -13.45
C LYS A 340 -7.08 -20.15 -12.00
N THR A 341 -7.67 -19.00 -11.71
CA THR A 341 -8.11 -18.67 -10.36
C THR A 341 -9.23 -19.63 -10.04
N ASN A 342 -9.00 -20.52 -9.07
CA ASN A 342 -10.10 -21.24 -8.46
C ASN A 342 -11.09 -20.23 -7.91
N GLN A 343 -12.29 -20.25 -8.50
CA GLN A 343 -13.56 -19.70 -8.02
C GLN A 343 -13.56 -18.24 -7.53
N MET A 344 -13.95 -17.34 -8.39
CA MET A 344 -15.16 -16.54 -8.32
C MET A 344 -15.21 -15.60 -9.53
N ASP A 345 -16.30 -15.76 -10.20
CA ASP A 345 -16.93 -14.92 -11.22
C ASP A 345 -16.69 -15.25 -12.70
N GLY A 346 -17.84 -15.59 -13.27
CA GLY A 346 -17.99 -16.01 -14.64
C GLY A 346 -17.87 -14.87 -15.66
N ARG A 347 -17.53 -15.28 -16.89
CA ARG A 347 -17.58 -14.59 -18.16
C ARG A 347 -16.47 -13.56 -18.40
N LEU A 348 -15.34 -14.05 -18.88
CA LEU A 348 -14.50 -13.27 -19.79
C LEU A 348 -14.50 -13.95 -21.17
N LYS A 349 -15.20 -13.35 -22.11
CA LYS A 349 -15.06 -13.61 -23.53
C LYS A 349 -13.67 -13.17 -23.96
N GLY A 350 -12.99 -14.03 -24.75
CA GLY A 350 -11.63 -13.81 -25.20
C GLY A 350 -11.50 -12.53 -26.04
N GLY A 351 -10.72 -11.59 -25.53
CA GLY A 351 -10.10 -10.54 -26.29
C GLY A 351 -8.58 -10.77 -26.19
N HIS A 352 -7.90 -10.88 -27.32
CA HIS A 352 -6.45 -10.93 -27.37
C HIS A 352 -5.89 -9.55 -26.97
N ASP A 353 -5.63 -9.32 -25.67
CA ASP A 353 -4.85 -8.17 -25.22
C ASP A 353 -3.43 -8.33 -25.78
N LYS A 354 -3.10 -7.54 -26.81
CA LYS A 354 -1.73 -7.42 -27.32
C LYS A 354 -0.88 -6.83 -26.19
N LEU A 355 -0.10 -7.67 -25.51
CA LEU A 355 0.87 -7.21 -24.52
C LEU A 355 1.86 -6.27 -25.21
N SER A 356 1.92 -5.02 -24.80
CA SER A 356 2.92 -4.07 -25.30
C SER A 356 4.28 -4.40 -24.72
N ALA A 357 5.24 -4.69 -25.58
CA ALA A 357 6.65 -4.89 -25.22
C ALA A 357 7.46 -3.68 -25.66
N ARG A 358 8.49 -3.31 -24.90
CA ARG A 358 9.43 -2.25 -25.28
C ARG A 358 10.85 -2.54 -24.81
N TRP A 359 11.81 -2.02 -25.52
CA TRP A 359 13.21 -2.02 -25.14
C TRP A 359 13.48 -0.76 -24.32
N VAL A 360 14.05 -0.93 -23.14
CA VAL A 360 14.30 0.16 -22.19
C VAL A 360 15.81 0.30 -22.01
N PRO A 361 16.40 1.44 -22.39
CA PRO A 361 17.81 1.71 -22.17
C PRO A 361 18.17 1.67 -20.69
N PRO A 362 19.42 1.29 -20.33
CA PRO A 362 19.84 1.18 -18.92
C PRO A 362 19.59 2.43 -18.09
N HIS A 363 19.83 3.62 -18.65
CA HIS A 363 19.63 4.90 -17.96
C HIS A 363 18.16 5.25 -17.69
N GLU A 364 17.20 4.65 -18.41
CA GLU A 364 15.76 4.81 -18.18
C GLU A 364 15.18 3.80 -17.19
N LEU A 365 15.86 2.68 -16.94
CA LEU A 365 15.37 1.61 -16.04
C LEU A 365 14.95 2.13 -14.64
N PRO A 366 15.65 3.10 -14.03
CA PRO A 366 15.22 3.67 -12.74
C PRO A 366 13.88 4.41 -12.79
N ASN A 367 13.50 4.93 -13.96
CA ASN A 367 12.36 5.82 -14.15
C ASN A 367 11.10 5.12 -14.67
N VAL A 368 11.18 3.83 -15.01
CA VAL A 368 10.03 3.08 -15.51
C VAL A 368 9.23 2.42 -14.38
N ALA A 369 7.97 2.12 -14.66
CA ALA A 369 7.04 1.49 -13.73
C ALA A 369 7.38 0.00 -13.48
N LEU A 370 8.56 -0.27 -12.92
CA LEU A 370 9.10 -1.62 -12.67
C LEU A 370 8.99 -1.95 -11.16
N PRO A 371 8.21 -2.99 -10.76
CA PRO A 371 8.08 -3.39 -9.36
C PRO A 371 9.40 -3.83 -8.75
N THR A 372 9.55 -3.71 -7.42
CA THR A 372 10.77 -4.08 -6.70
C THR A 372 11.25 -5.50 -7.01
N VAL A 373 10.34 -6.47 -7.10
CA VAL A 373 10.71 -7.85 -7.48
C VAL A 373 11.27 -7.91 -8.91
N MET A 374 10.69 -7.18 -9.84
CA MET A 374 11.15 -7.15 -11.24
C MET A 374 12.47 -6.39 -11.39
N ARG A 375 12.69 -5.34 -10.59
CA ARG A 375 14.00 -4.67 -10.47
C ARG A 375 15.08 -5.65 -10.06
N LYS A 376 14.86 -6.43 -8.98
CA LYS A 376 15.78 -7.48 -8.52
C LYS A 376 16.09 -8.52 -9.59
N ILE A 377 15.06 -8.91 -10.38
CA ILE A 377 15.23 -9.88 -11.47
C ILE A 377 16.13 -9.30 -12.57
N VAL A 378 15.88 -8.06 -13.00
CA VAL A 378 16.68 -7.38 -14.02
C VAL A 378 18.12 -7.16 -13.52
N GLU A 379 18.31 -6.68 -12.29
CA GLU A 379 19.64 -6.50 -11.68
C GLU A 379 20.43 -7.81 -11.67
N HIS A 380 19.83 -8.89 -11.15
CA HIS A 380 20.47 -10.20 -11.09
C HIS A 380 20.81 -10.76 -12.49
N GLY A 381 19.96 -10.50 -13.48
CA GLY A 381 20.18 -10.93 -14.86
C GLY A 381 21.31 -10.18 -15.55
N LEU A 382 21.42 -8.87 -15.31
CA LEU A 382 22.40 -8.03 -16.00
C LEU A 382 23.80 -8.08 -15.36
N ASP A 383 23.91 -8.32 -14.05
CA ASP A 383 25.14 -8.48 -13.25
C ASP A 383 26.37 -7.72 -13.80
N ASN A 384 26.26 -6.40 -13.89
CA ASN A 384 27.31 -5.53 -14.44
C ASN A 384 28.16 -4.84 -13.37
N GLY A 385 28.25 -5.43 -12.13
CA GLY A 385 29.15 -4.96 -11.06
C GLY A 385 28.82 -3.61 -10.43
N GLY A 386 27.66 -3.04 -10.73
CA GLY A 386 27.17 -1.78 -10.13
C GLY A 386 25.65 -1.74 -9.97
N PRO A 387 25.10 -0.96 -9.01
CA PRO A 387 23.67 -0.86 -8.81
C PRO A 387 23.03 -0.15 -10.01
N LEU A 388 22.27 -0.87 -10.84
CA LEU A 388 21.46 -0.34 -11.94
C LEU A 388 20.35 0.59 -11.46
N PHE A 389 19.98 0.49 -10.19
CA PHE A 389 18.98 1.29 -9.53
C PHE A 389 19.64 1.93 -8.31
N SER A 390 19.82 3.26 -8.29
CA SER A 390 20.55 3.96 -7.22
C SER A 390 20.05 3.54 -5.83
N ALA A 391 20.98 3.31 -4.91
CA ALA A 391 20.77 2.79 -3.55
C ALA A 391 19.81 3.59 -2.66
N ARG A 392 19.36 4.78 -3.08
CA ARG A 392 18.44 5.64 -2.32
C ARG A 392 17.04 5.05 -2.12
N LEU A 393 16.65 3.99 -2.82
CA LEU A 393 15.32 3.38 -2.72
C LEU A 393 15.30 1.96 -2.10
N LEU A 394 16.45 1.35 -1.84
CA LEU A 394 16.52 -0.03 -1.33
C LEU A 394 16.83 -0.12 0.19
N SER A 395 17.11 0.98 0.87
CA SER A 395 17.53 0.99 2.29
C SER A 395 16.39 1.07 3.31
N ALA A 396 15.17 0.74 2.98
CA ALA A 396 14.07 0.68 3.94
C ALA A 396 13.71 -0.78 4.29
N LYS A 397 14.64 -1.52 4.90
CA LYS A 397 14.27 -2.63 5.79
C LYS A 397 14.48 -2.16 7.22
N PRO A 398 13.45 -2.08 8.05
CA PRO A 398 13.67 -2.12 9.49
C PRO A 398 14.08 -3.55 9.85
N ARG A 399 15.23 -3.69 10.45
CA ARG A 399 15.60 -4.91 11.18
C ARG A 399 14.65 -5.07 12.37
N ALA A 400 14.20 -6.32 12.54
CA ALA A 400 13.59 -7.00 13.70
C ALA A 400 12.55 -6.23 14.53
#